data_e65b82136d680838412a15c9b6ef6dfa
#
_entry.id   e65b82136d680838412a15c9b6ef6dfa
#
_cell.length_a   1.000
_cell.length_b   1.000
_cell.length_c   1.000
_cell.angle_alpha   90.00
_cell.angle_beta   90.00
_cell.angle_gamma   90.00
#
_symmetry.space_group_name_H-M   'P 1'
#
loop_
_entity.id
_entity.type
_entity.pdbx_description
1 polymer ?
#
loop_
_entity_poly.entity_id
_entity_poly.type
_entity_poly.pdbx_seq_one_letter_code
_entity_poly.pdbx_strand_id
1 'polypeptide(L)'
;MKKQPLWTKDFLGVSITSFFLFIGFYILLTTLPIYILDDLKGSESQVGLIISVFLIAAVISRPFTGKWIDEIGRKKILMISMVIFTIASALYFTADSLPMLLAVRFLHGAGFGMATTATGAIVADIVPAERRGEGLGYYAMFMNLAMVIGPFTGLTIIQYAAYSWIFVLCTVLAVLALVLSSIISIPENTGEKTKQPSFAFSSLFEKNAVPVSIAAGTLAFAYSGVLSFISVYAKELGLMQAASFFFVVYAAFILISRPFTGRWFDMYGENRVIYPAIVLFAAGLFLLSLADNSFLFLLAGAVIGLGYGTIVPSMQTVAIKNADPAKRGLATSTFFTMFDSGIGLGSYVLGIVAVYTGFAKLYMVLVLVSLIGLGLYYILHGKKTAAAKEDMQSEVNISM
;
A
#
# COMPACT_ATOMS: atom_id res chain seq x y z
N MET A 1 -33.91 7.75 14.92
CA MET A 1 -32.68 8.31 15.54
C MET A 1 -31.89 9.07 14.47
N LYS A 2 -31.49 10.33 14.70
CA LYS A 2 -30.63 11.06 13.75
C LYS A 2 -29.26 10.36 13.72
N LYS A 3 -28.82 9.91 12.53
CA LYS A 3 -27.46 9.35 12.36
C LYS A 3 -26.43 10.39 12.79
N GLN A 4 -25.45 9.99 13.60
CA GLN A 4 -24.36 10.88 14.02
C GLN A 4 -23.58 11.37 12.78
N PRO A 5 -23.13 12.66 12.78
CA PRO A 5 -22.40 13.21 11.63
C PRO A 5 -21.05 12.51 11.45
N LEU A 6 -20.76 12.09 10.21
CA LEU A 6 -19.48 11.50 9.85
C LEU A 6 -18.43 12.57 9.54
N TRP A 7 -18.84 13.62 8.82
CA TRP A 7 -17.96 14.70 8.35
C TRP A 7 -17.71 15.72 9.47
N THR A 8 -17.00 15.26 10.51
CA THR A 8 -16.53 16.12 11.61
C THR A 8 -15.20 16.78 11.24
N LYS A 9 -14.83 17.86 11.95
CA LYS A 9 -13.52 18.51 11.78
C LYS A 9 -12.36 17.53 12.02
N ASP A 10 -12.51 16.66 13.01
CA ASP A 10 -11.48 15.69 13.38
C ASP A 10 -11.35 14.59 12.32
N PHE A 11 -12.48 14.08 11.78
CA PHE A 11 -12.45 13.10 10.70
C PHE A 11 -11.79 13.66 9.43
N LEU A 12 -12.15 14.89 9.04
CA LEU A 12 -11.52 15.57 7.90
C LEU A 12 -10.03 15.83 8.16
N GLY A 13 -9.70 16.32 9.37
CA GLY A 13 -8.32 16.62 9.76
C GLY A 13 -7.42 15.37 9.66
N VAL A 14 -7.85 14.23 10.23
CA VAL A 14 -7.08 12.96 10.15
C VAL A 14 -7.00 12.45 8.72
N SER A 15 -8.09 12.52 7.95
CA SER A 15 -8.11 12.06 6.56
C SER A 15 -7.19 12.89 5.66
N ILE A 16 -7.17 14.22 5.81
CA ILE A 16 -6.28 15.13 5.06
C ILE A 16 -4.82 14.95 5.53
N THR A 17 -4.58 14.75 6.83
CA THR A 17 -3.24 14.41 7.34
C THR A 17 -2.69 13.15 6.67
N SER A 18 -3.49 12.08 6.63
CA SER A 18 -3.12 10.84 5.94
C SER A 18 -2.92 11.06 4.44
N PHE A 19 -3.76 11.86 3.81
CA PHE A 19 -3.63 12.20 2.40
C PHE A 19 -2.27 12.86 2.10
N PHE A 20 -1.84 13.84 2.89
CA PHE A 20 -0.53 14.48 2.72
C PHE A 20 0.64 13.53 2.99
N LEU A 21 0.53 12.67 4.00
CA LEU A 21 1.52 11.61 4.26
C LEU A 21 1.69 10.70 3.03
N PHE A 22 0.58 10.22 2.49
CA PHE A 22 0.60 9.30 1.34
C PHE A 22 1.00 10.00 0.04
N ILE A 23 0.65 11.28 -0.18
CA ILE A 23 1.16 12.04 -1.34
C ILE A 23 2.69 12.12 -1.27
N GLY A 24 3.26 12.55 -0.15
CA GLY A 24 4.72 12.61 0.02
C GLY A 24 5.39 11.26 -0.18
N PHE A 25 4.79 10.18 0.35
CA PHE A 25 5.26 8.82 0.13
C PHE A 25 5.28 8.45 -1.35
N TYR A 26 4.18 8.64 -2.08
CA TYR A 26 4.08 8.25 -3.49
C TYR A 26 4.90 9.14 -4.43
N ILE A 27 5.06 10.44 -4.12
CA ILE A 27 5.99 11.32 -4.85
C ILE A 27 7.40 10.74 -4.77
N LEU A 28 7.91 10.51 -3.56
CA LEU A 28 9.27 10.02 -3.35
C LEU A 28 9.46 8.58 -3.86
N LEU A 29 8.42 7.74 -3.78
CA LEU A 29 8.45 6.38 -4.30
C LEU A 29 8.74 6.34 -5.80
N THR A 30 8.19 7.29 -6.56
CA THR A 30 8.30 7.31 -8.02
C THR A 30 9.44 8.21 -8.53
N THR A 31 9.88 9.19 -7.76
CA THR A 31 10.92 10.14 -8.20
C THR A 31 12.32 9.81 -7.69
N LEU A 32 12.47 9.26 -6.47
CA LEU A 32 13.79 8.88 -5.96
C LEU A 32 14.53 7.83 -6.81
N PRO A 33 13.86 6.83 -7.44
CA PRO A 33 14.51 5.96 -8.40
C PRO A 33 15.30 6.71 -9.46
N ILE A 34 14.72 7.74 -10.04
CA ILE A 34 15.35 8.56 -11.07
C ILE A 34 16.47 9.42 -10.46
N TYR A 35 16.24 10.03 -9.28
CA TYR A 35 17.26 10.80 -8.55
C TYR A 35 18.53 9.98 -8.27
N ILE A 36 18.38 8.72 -7.86
CA ILE A 36 19.52 7.83 -7.61
C ILE A 36 20.34 7.59 -8.86
N LEU A 37 19.67 7.31 -9.99
CA LEU A 37 20.35 7.01 -11.25
C LEU A 37 20.98 8.25 -11.87
N ASP A 38 20.30 9.40 -11.83
CA ASP A 38 20.73 10.61 -12.51
C ASP A 38 21.69 11.45 -11.71
N ASP A 39 21.35 11.77 -10.44
CA ASP A 39 22.10 12.69 -9.62
C ASP A 39 23.17 11.98 -8.79
N LEU A 40 22.83 10.84 -8.16
CA LEU A 40 23.77 10.08 -7.34
C LEU A 40 24.59 9.06 -8.14
N LYS A 41 24.32 8.89 -9.45
CA LYS A 41 25.00 7.91 -10.32
C LYS A 41 24.99 6.49 -9.76
N GLY A 42 23.89 6.14 -9.09
CA GLY A 42 23.69 4.83 -8.48
C GLY A 42 23.24 3.77 -9.48
N SER A 43 22.94 2.56 -8.96
CA SER A 43 22.47 1.41 -9.73
C SER A 43 21.02 1.06 -9.41
N GLU A 44 20.38 0.24 -10.25
CA GLU A 44 19.00 -0.24 -10.06
C GLU A 44 18.84 -1.02 -8.74
N SER A 45 19.89 -1.72 -8.29
CA SER A 45 19.88 -2.40 -6.99
C SER A 45 19.81 -1.43 -5.82
N GLN A 46 20.42 -0.25 -5.95
CA GLN A 46 20.36 0.83 -4.95
C GLN A 46 18.98 1.50 -4.96
N VAL A 47 18.33 1.59 -6.10
CA VAL A 47 16.92 2.01 -6.19
C VAL A 47 16.03 1.10 -5.35
N GLY A 48 16.13 -0.21 -5.55
CA GLY A 48 15.37 -1.18 -4.77
C GLY A 48 15.66 -1.10 -3.28
N LEU A 49 16.93 -0.94 -2.91
CA LEU A 49 17.37 -0.83 -1.52
C LEU A 49 16.74 0.37 -0.79
N ILE A 50 16.67 1.55 -1.42
CA ILE A 50 16.09 2.76 -0.84
C ILE A 50 14.59 2.61 -0.55
N ILE A 51 13.87 1.93 -1.43
CA ILE A 51 12.44 1.65 -1.22
C ILE A 51 12.29 0.64 -0.08
N SER A 52 13.10 -0.40 -0.08
CA SER A 52 13.05 -1.46 0.92
C SER A 52 13.37 -0.94 2.33
N VAL A 53 14.41 -0.11 2.49
CA VAL A 53 14.78 0.47 3.80
C VAL A 53 13.63 1.28 4.39
N PHE A 54 12.92 2.06 3.59
CA PHE A 54 11.75 2.80 4.05
C PHE A 54 10.64 1.87 4.54
N LEU A 55 10.29 0.85 3.75
CA LEU A 55 9.22 -0.09 4.10
C LEU A 55 9.59 -0.96 5.31
N ILE A 56 10.83 -1.40 5.41
CA ILE A 56 11.33 -2.15 6.58
C ILE A 56 11.20 -1.29 7.85
N ALA A 57 11.65 -0.03 7.79
CA ALA A 57 11.53 0.90 8.92
C ALA A 57 10.05 1.13 9.30
N ALA A 58 9.16 1.30 8.32
CA ALA A 58 7.74 1.44 8.55
C ALA A 58 7.13 0.19 9.22
N VAL A 59 7.44 -1.01 8.70
CA VAL A 59 6.95 -2.28 9.26
C VAL A 59 7.45 -2.50 10.68
N ILE A 60 8.74 -2.27 10.93
CA ILE A 60 9.33 -2.43 12.28
C ILE A 60 8.69 -1.45 13.28
N SER A 61 8.44 -0.22 12.89
CA SER A 61 7.89 0.80 13.80
C SER A 61 6.44 0.54 14.22
N ARG A 62 5.62 -0.14 13.40
CA ARG A 62 4.17 -0.34 13.63
C ARG A 62 3.83 -1.08 14.94
N PRO A 63 4.45 -2.23 15.30
CA PRO A 63 4.15 -2.94 16.55
C PRO A 63 4.45 -2.10 17.78
N PHE A 64 5.57 -1.36 17.76
CA PHE A 64 5.94 -0.45 18.86
C PHE A 64 4.94 0.70 18.97
N THR A 65 4.52 1.24 17.84
CA THR A 65 3.53 2.32 17.79
C THR A 65 2.20 1.89 18.38
N GLY A 66 1.71 0.69 18.06
CA GLY A 66 0.49 0.15 18.64
C GLY A 66 0.56 0.14 20.17
N LYS A 67 1.67 -0.35 20.74
CA LYS A 67 1.90 -0.32 22.18
C LYS A 67 1.94 1.10 22.74
N TRP A 68 2.71 1.99 22.12
CA TRP A 68 2.84 3.38 22.57
C TRP A 68 1.53 4.18 22.49
N ILE A 69 0.67 3.87 21.52
CA ILE A 69 -0.68 4.44 21.43
C ILE A 69 -1.49 4.15 22.69
N ASP A 70 -1.41 2.91 23.20
CA ASP A 70 -2.15 2.50 24.39
C ASP A 70 -1.52 3.03 25.69
N GLU A 71 -0.19 3.20 25.74
CA GLU A 71 0.54 3.67 26.92
C GLU A 71 0.61 5.22 27.03
N ILE A 72 0.87 5.90 25.93
CA ILE A 72 1.20 7.33 25.86
C ILE A 72 0.00 8.16 25.36
N GLY A 73 -0.89 7.52 24.57
CA GLY A 73 -2.06 8.15 23.97
C GLY A 73 -1.88 8.47 22.48
N ARG A 74 -2.99 8.40 21.75
CA ARG A 74 -3.05 8.52 20.27
C ARG A 74 -2.54 9.87 19.77
N LYS A 75 -2.96 10.96 20.41
CA LYS A 75 -2.57 12.33 20.01
C LYS A 75 -1.07 12.55 20.12
N LYS A 76 -0.46 12.13 21.25
CA LYS A 76 0.98 12.33 21.50
C LYS A 76 1.80 11.55 20.49
N ILE A 77 1.42 10.30 20.21
CA ILE A 77 2.12 9.45 19.24
C ILE A 77 1.97 10.02 17.82
N LEU A 78 0.78 10.49 17.43
CA LEU A 78 0.60 11.18 16.15
C LEU A 78 1.53 12.39 16.04
N MET A 79 1.61 13.23 17.05
CA MET A 79 2.48 14.42 17.03
C MET A 79 3.97 14.04 16.94
N ILE A 80 4.44 13.08 17.73
CA ILE A 80 5.82 12.60 17.68
C ILE A 80 6.16 12.06 16.28
N SER A 81 5.28 11.23 15.73
CA SER A 81 5.48 10.64 14.39
C SER A 81 5.50 11.70 13.30
N MET A 82 4.63 12.72 13.39
CA MET A 82 4.60 13.82 12.42
C MET A 82 5.85 14.71 12.51
N VAL A 83 6.39 14.94 13.71
CA VAL A 83 7.69 15.66 13.87
C VAL A 83 8.81 14.86 13.22
N ILE A 84 8.92 13.55 13.50
CA ILE A 84 9.92 12.68 12.88
C ILE A 84 9.79 12.70 11.35
N PHE A 85 8.57 12.55 10.83
CA PHE A 85 8.29 12.55 9.39
C PHE A 85 8.66 13.88 8.74
N THR A 86 8.37 15.02 9.39
CA THR A 86 8.68 16.36 8.88
C THR A 86 10.18 16.61 8.89
N ILE A 87 10.88 16.26 9.97
CA ILE A 87 12.34 16.37 10.04
C ILE A 87 12.99 15.51 8.95
N ALA A 88 12.54 14.27 8.79
CA ALA A 88 13.07 13.39 7.76
C ALA A 88 12.80 13.95 6.35
N SER A 89 11.63 14.57 6.11
CA SER A 89 11.34 15.24 4.84
C SER A 89 12.28 16.40 4.55
N ALA A 90 12.63 17.18 5.57
CA ALA A 90 13.61 18.27 5.42
C ALA A 90 15.05 17.77 5.21
N LEU A 91 15.42 16.63 5.79
CA LEU A 91 16.76 16.07 5.65
C LEU A 91 17.10 15.60 4.22
N TYR A 92 16.10 15.44 3.31
CA TYR A 92 16.41 15.15 1.90
C TYR A 92 17.24 16.22 1.22
N PHE A 93 17.21 17.49 1.67
CA PHE A 93 18.05 18.56 1.13
C PHE A 93 19.54 18.36 1.41
N THR A 94 19.89 17.53 2.37
CA THR A 94 21.29 17.23 2.75
C THR A 94 21.73 15.84 2.29
N ALA A 95 20.83 15.07 1.62
CA ALA A 95 21.07 13.69 1.23
C ALA A 95 21.77 13.60 -0.14
N ASP A 96 23.02 14.03 -0.20
CA ASP A 96 23.90 14.07 -1.37
C ASP A 96 24.69 12.78 -1.61
N SER A 97 24.52 11.79 -0.76
CA SER A 97 25.16 10.47 -0.85
C SER A 97 24.20 9.35 -0.54
N LEU A 98 24.45 8.14 -1.10
CA LEU A 98 23.62 6.97 -0.87
C LEU A 98 23.48 6.60 0.62
N PRO A 99 24.56 6.56 1.43
CA PRO A 99 24.42 6.27 2.87
C PRO A 99 23.54 7.26 3.61
N MET A 100 23.68 8.57 3.31
CA MET A 100 22.84 9.60 3.91
C MET A 100 21.38 9.45 3.48
N LEU A 101 21.14 9.20 2.19
CA LEU A 101 19.80 8.98 1.68
C LEU A 101 19.14 7.75 2.32
N LEU A 102 19.88 6.65 2.54
CA LEU A 102 19.40 5.46 3.26
C LEU A 102 19.02 5.79 4.71
N ALA A 103 19.84 6.54 5.41
CA ALA A 103 19.56 6.97 6.79
C ALA A 103 18.28 7.85 6.85
N VAL A 104 18.14 8.80 5.93
CA VAL A 104 16.94 9.65 5.81
C VAL A 104 15.72 8.80 5.49
N ARG A 105 15.82 7.85 4.55
CA ARG A 105 14.72 6.93 4.21
C ARG A 105 14.31 6.05 5.38
N PHE A 106 15.25 5.56 6.17
CA PHE A 106 14.95 4.81 7.39
C PHE A 106 14.16 5.65 8.40
N LEU A 107 14.64 6.86 8.71
CA LEU A 107 13.96 7.78 9.61
C LEU A 107 12.56 8.17 9.09
N HIS A 108 12.48 8.48 7.81
CA HIS A 108 11.22 8.85 7.15
C HIS A 108 10.21 7.69 7.15
N GLY A 109 10.67 6.46 6.87
CA GLY A 109 9.86 5.25 6.93
C GLY A 109 9.35 4.95 8.34
N ALA A 110 10.18 5.12 9.37
CA ALA A 110 9.77 4.98 10.76
C ALA A 110 8.66 5.99 11.11
N GLY A 111 8.87 7.28 10.79
CA GLY A 111 7.87 8.33 10.99
C GLY A 111 6.56 8.04 10.25
N PHE A 112 6.63 7.57 9.00
CA PHE A 112 5.48 7.18 8.19
C PHE A 112 4.71 6.00 8.81
N GLY A 113 5.41 4.94 9.20
CA GLY A 113 4.81 3.76 9.84
C GLY A 113 4.10 4.10 11.14
N MET A 114 4.73 4.94 11.97
CA MET A 114 4.13 5.46 13.20
C MET A 114 2.90 6.33 12.92
N ALA A 115 3.00 7.29 12.00
CA ALA A 115 1.93 8.22 11.67
C ALA A 115 0.70 7.50 11.08
N THR A 116 0.91 6.58 10.13
CA THR A 116 -0.19 5.82 9.50
C THR A 116 -0.88 4.87 10.47
N THR A 117 -0.14 4.29 11.42
CA THR A 117 -0.72 3.47 12.49
C THR A 117 -1.57 4.35 13.44
N ALA A 118 -1.06 5.51 13.84
CA ALA A 118 -1.78 6.43 14.70
C ALA A 118 -3.06 6.98 14.05
N THR A 119 -2.97 7.45 12.79
CA THR A 119 -4.14 7.97 12.06
C THR A 119 -5.19 6.91 11.82
N GLY A 120 -4.79 5.66 11.50
CA GLY A 120 -5.71 4.53 11.37
C GLY A 120 -6.45 4.21 12.67
N ALA A 121 -5.76 4.21 13.81
CA ALA A 121 -6.36 4.01 15.12
C ALA A 121 -7.34 5.15 15.48
N ILE A 122 -6.95 6.41 15.22
CA ILE A 122 -7.79 7.58 15.49
C ILE A 122 -9.07 7.53 14.65
N VAL A 123 -8.98 7.24 13.35
CA VAL A 123 -10.16 7.14 12.47
C VAL A 123 -11.11 6.05 12.94
N ALA A 124 -10.59 4.89 13.37
CA ALA A 124 -11.40 3.79 13.89
C ALA A 124 -12.22 4.19 15.15
N ASP A 125 -11.70 5.14 15.95
CA ASP A 125 -12.37 5.60 17.18
C ASP A 125 -13.37 6.75 16.95
N ILE A 126 -13.01 7.72 16.07
CA ILE A 126 -13.86 8.90 15.84
C ILE A 126 -15.05 8.63 14.92
N VAL A 127 -14.98 7.56 14.13
CA VAL A 127 -16.08 7.15 13.25
C VAL A 127 -17.16 6.43 14.07
N PRO A 128 -18.44 6.89 14.03
CA PRO A 128 -19.54 6.23 14.72
C PRO A 128 -19.67 4.75 14.34
N ALA A 129 -19.97 3.89 15.32
CA ALA A 129 -20.05 2.43 15.13
C ALA A 129 -21.01 2.05 14.00
N GLU A 130 -22.15 2.77 13.89
CA GLU A 130 -23.19 2.54 12.89
C GLU A 130 -22.77 2.94 11.45
N ARG A 131 -21.67 3.71 11.33
CA ARG A 131 -21.14 4.23 10.06
C ARG A 131 -19.69 3.85 9.82
N ARG A 132 -19.18 2.85 10.57
CA ARG A 132 -17.75 2.48 10.53
C ARG A 132 -17.29 2.07 9.14
N GLY A 133 -18.06 1.27 8.42
CA GLY A 133 -17.73 0.88 7.05
C GLY A 133 -17.67 2.07 6.09
N GLU A 134 -18.65 2.97 6.20
CA GLU A 134 -18.72 4.19 5.39
C GLU A 134 -17.54 5.12 5.68
N GLY A 135 -17.24 5.38 6.96
CA GLY A 135 -16.16 6.25 7.37
C GLY A 135 -14.78 5.73 6.98
N LEU A 136 -14.50 4.44 7.22
CA LEU A 136 -13.25 3.82 6.80
C LEU A 136 -13.11 3.78 5.27
N GLY A 137 -14.24 3.64 4.54
CA GLY A 137 -14.27 3.71 3.09
C GLY A 137 -13.84 5.09 2.57
N TYR A 138 -14.38 6.18 3.14
CA TYR A 138 -13.96 7.55 2.78
C TYR A 138 -12.50 7.81 3.17
N TYR A 139 -12.07 7.37 4.33
CA TYR A 139 -10.65 7.47 4.74
C TYR A 139 -9.73 6.78 3.73
N ALA A 140 -10.05 5.56 3.31
CA ALA A 140 -9.30 4.83 2.29
C ALA A 140 -9.32 5.55 0.92
N MET A 141 -10.40 6.27 0.59
CA MET A 141 -10.49 7.05 -0.64
C MET A 141 -9.45 8.18 -0.69
N PHE A 142 -9.16 8.86 0.43
CA PHE A 142 -8.09 9.86 0.51
C PHE A 142 -6.72 9.25 0.19
N MET A 143 -6.43 8.05 0.68
CA MET A 143 -5.17 7.35 0.38
C MET A 143 -5.10 6.91 -1.08
N ASN A 144 -6.20 6.44 -1.67
CA ASN A 144 -6.27 6.09 -3.08
C ASN A 144 -6.08 7.32 -3.98
N LEU A 145 -6.62 8.48 -3.59
CA LEU A 145 -6.41 9.74 -4.31
C LEU A 145 -4.94 10.18 -4.25
N ALA A 146 -4.29 10.00 -3.11
CA ALA A 146 -2.86 10.29 -2.96
C ALA A 146 -2.00 9.40 -3.88
N MET A 147 -2.38 8.13 -4.08
CA MET A 147 -1.70 7.19 -4.98
C MET A 147 -1.75 7.64 -6.45
N VAL A 148 -2.74 8.45 -6.83
CA VAL A 148 -2.86 9.04 -8.17
C VAL A 148 -2.09 10.35 -8.26
N ILE A 149 -2.40 11.28 -7.34
CA ILE A 149 -1.87 12.65 -7.36
C ILE A 149 -0.37 12.66 -7.10
N GLY A 150 0.12 11.81 -6.19
CA GLY A 150 1.54 11.75 -5.82
C GLY A 150 2.45 11.48 -7.02
N PRO A 151 2.36 10.32 -7.68
CA PRO A 151 3.19 10.01 -8.84
C PRO A 151 3.01 10.99 -9.99
N PHE A 152 1.77 11.38 -10.31
CA PHE A 152 1.50 12.35 -11.37
C PHE A 152 2.23 13.68 -11.10
N THR A 153 2.09 14.23 -9.90
CA THR A 153 2.74 15.49 -9.51
C THR A 153 4.26 15.33 -9.50
N GLY A 154 4.78 14.28 -8.86
CA GLY A 154 6.22 14.03 -8.76
C GLY A 154 6.88 13.88 -10.13
N LEU A 155 6.35 13.00 -10.97
CA LEU A 155 6.90 12.75 -12.31
C LEU A 155 6.73 13.94 -13.26
N THR A 156 5.70 14.77 -13.07
CA THR A 156 5.54 16.01 -13.82
C THR A 156 6.58 17.04 -13.40
N ILE A 157 6.79 17.24 -12.09
CA ILE A 157 7.77 18.22 -11.59
C ILE A 157 9.17 17.92 -12.12
N ILE A 158 9.65 16.67 -12.05
CA ILE A 158 11.01 16.33 -12.49
C ILE A 158 11.24 16.48 -14.00
N GLN A 159 10.18 16.58 -14.81
CA GLN A 159 10.32 16.86 -16.24
C GLN A 159 10.61 18.35 -16.54
N TYR A 160 10.22 19.26 -15.64
CA TYR A 160 10.28 20.71 -15.88
C TYR A 160 11.07 21.47 -14.84
N ALA A 161 11.45 20.83 -13.72
CA ALA A 161 12.11 21.49 -12.59
C ALA A 161 13.18 20.57 -11.94
N ALA A 162 14.06 21.16 -11.15
CA ALA A 162 15.08 20.44 -10.42
C ALA A 162 14.48 19.58 -9.29
N TYR A 163 15.17 18.50 -8.92
CA TYR A 163 14.75 17.59 -7.83
C TYR A 163 14.52 18.29 -6.49
N SER A 164 15.22 19.38 -6.22
CA SER A 164 15.01 20.19 -5.02
C SER A 164 13.54 20.59 -4.82
N TRP A 165 12.79 20.83 -5.88
CA TRP A 165 11.37 21.16 -5.79
C TRP A 165 10.52 20.00 -5.28
N ILE A 166 10.92 18.76 -5.53
CA ILE A 166 10.29 17.57 -4.93
C ILE A 166 10.47 17.60 -3.41
N PHE A 167 11.70 17.90 -2.95
CA PHE A 167 11.99 17.96 -1.51
C PHE A 167 11.27 19.14 -0.83
N VAL A 168 11.18 20.30 -1.50
CA VAL A 168 10.35 21.43 -1.05
C VAL A 168 8.89 20.99 -0.88
N LEU A 169 8.30 20.42 -1.92
CA LEU A 169 6.90 19.99 -1.89
C LEU A 169 6.64 18.98 -0.78
N CYS A 170 7.46 17.93 -0.66
CA CYS A 170 7.31 16.92 0.38
C CYS A 170 7.44 17.51 1.78
N THR A 171 8.37 18.45 1.98
CA THR A 171 8.55 19.14 3.28
C THR A 171 7.33 20.03 3.59
N VAL A 172 6.83 20.79 2.62
CA VAL A 172 5.62 21.61 2.79
C VAL A 172 4.40 20.75 3.15
N LEU A 173 4.20 19.64 2.43
CA LEU A 173 3.11 18.69 2.75
C LEU A 173 3.24 18.10 4.15
N ALA A 174 4.47 17.75 4.57
CA ALA A 174 4.74 17.25 5.91
C ALA A 174 4.46 18.28 7.00
N VAL A 175 4.84 19.55 6.78
CA VAL A 175 4.53 20.67 7.69
C VAL A 175 3.03 20.91 7.78
N LEU A 176 2.34 20.92 6.64
CA LEU A 176 0.87 21.06 6.62
C LEU A 176 0.18 19.92 7.38
N ALA A 177 0.64 18.68 7.19
CA ALA A 177 0.14 17.52 7.91
C ALA A 177 0.42 17.62 9.42
N LEU A 178 1.59 18.11 9.84
CA LEU A 178 1.93 18.36 11.24
C LEU A 178 1.02 19.42 11.86
N VAL A 179 0.81 20.54 11.17
CA VAL A 179 -0.09 21.61 11.62
C VAL A 179 -1.53 21.10 11.77
N LEU A 180 -2.04 20.39 10.75
CA LEU A 180 -3.39 19.80 10.83
C LEU A 180 -3.49 18.81 12.00
N SER A 181 -2.48 17.94 12.17
CA SER A 181 -2.43 17.00 13.29
C SER A 181 -2.48 17.71 14.65
N SER A 182 -1.94 18.92 14.78
CA SER A 182 -1.97 19.69 16.04
C SER A 182 -3.39 20.16 16.41
N ILE A 183 -4.21 20.46 15.43
CA ILE A 183 -5.57 21.04 15.60
C ILE A 183 -6.62 19.96 15.89
N ILE A 184 -6.41 18.72 15.48
CA ILE A 184 -7.35 17.61 15.67
C ILE A 184 -7.58 17.37 17.17
N SER A 185 -8.84 17.33 17.59
CA SER A 185 -9.23 16.97 18.95
C SER A 185 -9.54 15.47 19.01
N ILE A 186 -8.72 14.73 19.73
CA ILE A 186 -8.89 13.29 19.89
C ILE A 186 -9.41 13.03 21.29
N PRO A 187 -10.58 12.39 21.45
CA PRO A 187 -11.04 11.96 22.77
C PRO A 187 -9.98 11.04 23.39
N GLU A 188 -9.45 11.39 24.55
CA GLU A 188 -8.63 10.46 25.32
C GLU A 188 -9.54 9.33 25.81
N ASN A 189 -9.37 8.15 25.24
CA ASN A 189 -10.01 6.96 25.74
C ASN A 189 -9.39 6.61 27.09
N THR A 190 -10.10 6.95 28.18
CA THR A 190 -9.82 6.47 29.54
C THR A 190 -10.28 5.02 29.73
N GLY A 191 -10.45 4.25 28.66
CA GLY A 191 -10.83 2.86 28.70
C GLY A 191 -9.81 2.02 29.47
N GLU A 192 -10.31 1.06 30.24
CA GLU A 192 -9.51 0.10 30.99
C GLU A 192 -8.34 -0.42 30.16
N LYS A 193 -7.13 -0.28 30.71
CA LYS A 193 -5.91 -0.83 30.12
C LYS A 193 -6.10 -2.32 29.92
N THR A 194 -6.46 -2.72 28.71
CA THR A 194 -6.51 -4.14 28.34
C THR A 194 -5.14 -4.73 28.61
N LYS A 195 -5.10 -5.78 29.44
CA LYS A 195 -3.88 -6.54 29.75
C LYS A 195 -3.16 -6.84 28.44
N GLN A 196 -1.94 -6.34 28.31
CA GLN A 196 -1.13 -6.49 27.11
C GLN A 196 -0.99 -7.97 26.74
N PRO A 197 -1.20 -8.35 25.47
CA PRO A 197 -0.79 -9.67 25.02
C PRO A 197 0.73 -9.78 25.21
N SER A 198 1.18 -10.92 25.74
CA SER A 198 2.60 -11.24 25.81
C SER A 198 3.23 -11.11 24.41
N PHE A 199 4.47 -10.61 24.34
CA PHE A 199 5.24 -10.50 23.08
C PHE A 199 5.66 -11.88 22.51
N ALA A 200 4.81 -12.89 22.59
CA ALA A 200 5.05 -14.13 21.87
C ALA A 200 4.87 -13.85 20.38
N PHE A 201 5.88 -14.12 19.57
CA PHE A 201 5.85 -13.93 18.09
C PHE A 201 4.63 -14.61 17.46
N SER A 202 4.17 -15.72 18.05
CA SER A 202 2.96 -16.43 17.64
C SER A 202 1.65 -15.67 17.91
N SER A 203 1.65 -14.68 18.81
CA SER A 203 0.49 -13.83 19.09
C SER A 203 0.37 -12.62 18.16
N LEU A 204 1.38 -12.39 17.30
CA LEU A 204 1.40 -11.28 16.35
C LEU A 204 0.69 -11.59 15.02
N PHE A 205 0.34 -12.86 14.77
CA PHE A 205 -0.27 -13.30 13.52
C PHE A 205 -1.56 -14.09 13.73
N GLU A 206 -2.59 -13.77 12.94
CA GLU A 206 -3.83 -14.57 12.92
C GLU A 206 -3.66 -15.75 11.95
N LYS A 207 -3.66 -16.97 12.49
CA LYS A 207 -3.37 -18.21 11.74
C LYS A 207 -4.27 -18.41 10.51
N ASN A 208 -5.56 -18.08 10.64
CA ASN A 208 -6.53 -18.26 9.55
C ASN A 208 -6.37 -17.21 8.43
N ALA A 209 -5.74 -16.07 8.72
CA ALA A 209 -5.42 -15.04 7.73
C ALA A 209 -4.11 -15.32 6.98
N VAL A 210 -3.15 -16.08 7.58
CA VAL A 210 -1.83 -16.36 7.01
C VAL A 210 -1.89 -16.93 5.60
N PRO A 211 -2.72 -17.96 5.28
CA PRO A 211 -2.72 -18.59 3.97
C PRO A 211 -2.97 -17.62 2.81
N VAL A 212 -4.02 -16.80 2.90
CA VAL A 212 -4.34 -15.80 1.87
C VAL A 212 -3.34 -14.65 1.88
N SER A 213 -2.77 -14.32 3.04
CA SER A 213 -1.77 -13.26 3.18
C SER A 213 -0.43 -13.61 2.53
N ILE A 214 -0.02 -14.88 2.51
CA ILE A 214 1.15 -15.36 1.77
C ILE A 214 0.95 -15.16 0.27
N ALA A 215 -0.21 -15.57 -0.28
CA ALA A 215 -0.52 -15.34 -1.69
C ALA A 215 -0.55 -13.84 -2.02
N ALA A 216 -1.15 -13.01 -1.15
CA ALA A 216 -1.17 -11.55 -1.31
C ALA A 216 0.24 -10.95 -1.25
N GLY A 217 1.11 -11.42 -0.35
CA GLY A 217 2.51 -11.01 -0.26
C GLY A 217 3.32 -11.37 -1.52
N THR A 218 3.06 -12.53 -2.12
CA THR A 218 3.69 -12.93 -3.39
C THR A 218 3.24 -12.03 -4.54
N LEU A 219 1.96 -11.68 -4.61
CA LEU A 219 1.46 -10.73 -5.61
C LEU A 219 1.94 -9.30 -5.35
N ALA A 220 2.09 -8.92 -4.10
CA ALA A 220 2.69 -7.65 -3.70
C ALA A 220 4.18 -7.57 -4.07
N PHE A 221 4.92 -8.68 -3.96
CA PHE A 221 6.28 -8.80 -4.48
C PHE A 221 6.33 -8.51 -5.99
N ALA A 222 5.42 -9.10 -6.78
CA ALA A 222 5.35 -8.81 -8.21
C ALA A 222 5.00 -7.34 -8.48
N TYR A 223 4.04 -6.78 -7.74
CA TYR A 223 3.62 -5.38 -7.89
C TYR A 223 4.70 -4.38 -7.48
N SER A 224 5.63 -4.74 -6.61
CA SER A 224 6.75 -3.88 -6.25
C SER A 224 7.62 -3.49 -7.45
N GLY A 225 7.69 -4.33 -8.48
CA GLY A 225 8.35 -3.99 -9.74
C GLY A 225 7.69 -2.81 -10.47
N VAL A 226 6.36 -2.72 -10.42
CA VAL A 226 5.62 -1.57 -10.96
C VAL A 226 5.88 -0.34 -10.10
N LEU A 227 5.72 -0.44 -8.78
CA LEU A 227 5.91 0.69 -7.87
C LEU A 227 7.32 1.28 -7.92
N SER A 228 8.34 0.41 -7.98
CA SER A 228 9.74 0.81 -7.82
C SER A 228 10.39 1.23 -9.13
N PHE A 229 10.00 0.62 -10.26
CA PHE A 229 10.78 0.72 -11.49
C PHE A 229 10.02 1.27 -12.69
N ILE A 230 8.70 1.52 -12.59
CA ILE A 230 7.91 2.02 -13.72
C ILE A 230 8.43 3.34 -14.27
N SER A 231 8.89 4.25 -13.40
CA SER A 231 9.44 5.54 -13.80
C SER A 231 10.80 5.40 -14.50
N VAL A 232 11.64 4.49 -14.00
CA VAL A 232 12.95 4.19 -14.60
C VAL A 232 12.78 3.53 -15.95
N TYR A 233 11.88 2.53 -16.03
CA TYR A 233 11.57 1.86 -17.29
C TYR A 233 10.98 2.80 -18.34
N ALA A 234 10.05 3.66 -17.95
CA ALA A 234 9.51 4.68 -18.84
C ALA A 234 10.59 5.65 -19.34
N LYS A 235 11.57 5.99 -18.49
CA LYS A 235 12.71 6.81 -18.89
C LYS A 235 13.60 6.11 -19.92
N GLU A 236 13.90 4.82 -19.71
CA GLU A 236 14.66 3.98 -20.64
C GLU A 236 13.97 3.92 -22.02
N LEU A 237 12.65 3.83 -22.04
CA LEU A 237 11.84 3.81 -23.26
C LEU A 237 11.62 5.20 -23.90
N GLY A 238 12.04 6.31 -23.25
CA GLY A 238 11.74 7.67 -23.70
C GLY A 238 10.27 8.08 -23.48
N LEU A 239 9.53 7.40 -22.60
CA LEU A 239 8.09 7.56 -22.37
C LEU A 239 7.75 8.31 -21.06
N MET A 240 8.60 9.27 -20.64
CA MET A 240 8.41 9.98 -19.36
C MET A 240 7.07 10.69 -19.22
N GLN A 241 6.54 11.25 -20.32
CA GLN A 241 5.20 11.86 -20.28
C GLN A 241 4.11 10.81 -20.00
N ALA A 242 4.19 9.64 -20.63
CA ALA A 242 3.27 8.54 -20.37
C ALA A 242 3.38 8.03 -18.93
N ALA A 243 4.58 8.04 -18.35
CA ALA A 243 4.80 7.64 -16.96
C ALA A 243 3.98 8.47 -15.96
N SER A 244 3.87 9.80 -16.20
CA SER A 244 3.06 10.69 -15.36
C SER A 244 1.58 10.29 -15.38
N PHE A 245 1.08 9.81 -16.51
CA PHE A 245 -0.32 9.38 -16.67
C PHE A 245 -0.56 7.90 -16.30
N PHE A 246 0.48 7.10 -16.16
CA PHE A 246 0.34 5.67 -15.85
C PHE A 246 -0.52 5.43 -14.60
N PHE A 247 -0.21 6.10 -13.49
CA PHE A 247 -0.95 5.94 -12.25
C PHE A 247 -2.35 6.60 -12.30
N VAL A 248 -2.54 7.61 -13.14
CA VAL A 248 -3.87 8.20 -13.39
C VAL A 248 -4.77 7.17 -14.08
N VAL A 249 -4.29 6.55 -15.17
CA VAL A 249 -5.00 5.49 -15.89
C VAL A 249 -5.23 4.28 -15.00
N TYR A 250 -4.18 3.82 -14.31
CA TYR A 250 -4.26 2.73 -13.33
C TYR A 250 -5.39 2.95 -12.31
N ALA A 251 -5.44 4.12 -11.69
CA ALA A 251 -6.46 4.42 -10.69
C ALA A 251 -7.86 4.63 -11.28
N ALA A 252 -7.98 5.20 -12.49
CA ALA A 252 -9.26 5.30 -13.17
C ALA A 252 -9.89 3.91 -13.36
N PHE A 253 -9.10 2.93 -13.79
CA PHE A 253 -9.57 1.56 -13.98
C PHE A 253 -9.85 0.83 -12.66
N ILE A 254 -9.13 1.13 -11.58
CA ILE A 254 -9.52 0.69 -10.22
C ILE A 254 -10.91 1.21 -9.87
N LEU A 255 -11.15 2.52 -10.05
CA LEU A 255 -12.43 3.14 -9.67
C LEU A 255 -13.60 2.60 -10.51
N ILE A 256 -13.38 2.42 -11.82
CA ILE A 256 -14.38 1.86 -12.74
C ILE A 256 -14.71 0.40 -12.36
N SER A 257 -13.72 -0.40 -11.96
CA SER A 257 -13.93 -1.81 -11.63
C SER A 257 -14.64 -2.02 -10.28
N ARG A 258 -14.47 -1.14 -9.31
CA ARG A 258 -14.95 -1.29 -7.92
C ARG A 258 -16.44 -1.61 -7.76
N PRO A 259 -17.38 -0.90 -8.42
CA PRO A 259 -18.80 -1.19 -8.28
C PRO A 259 -19.18 -2.60 -8.74
N PHE A 260 -18.46 -3.14 -9.72
CA PHE A 260 -18.71 -4.47 -10.28
C PHE A 260 -18.02 -5.56 -9.46
N THR A 261 -16.73 -5.38 -9.15
CA THR A 261 -15.94 -6.40 -8.44
C THR A 261 -16.44 -6.65 -7.02
N GLY A 262 -16.88 -5.63 -6.30
CA GLY A 262 -17.49 -5.77 -4.98
C GLY A 262 -18.79 -6.57 -5.04
N ARG A 263 -19.71 -6.24 -5.95
CA ARG A 263 -20.96 -7.00 -6.13
C ARG A 263 -20.71 -8.44 -6.57
N TRP A 264 -19.77 -8.67 -7.49
CA TRP A 264 -19.44 -10.01 -7.95
C TRP A 264 -18.82 -10.85 -6.83
N PHE A 265 -18.02 -10.24 -5.97
CA PHE A 265 -17.47 -10.90 -4.80
C PHE A 265 -18.57 -11.39 -3.86
N ASP A 266 -19.58 -10.56 -3.59
CA ASP A 266 -20.69 -10.91 -2.71
C ASP A 266 -21.65 -11.95 -3.35
N MET A 267 -21.94 -11.81 -4.67
CA MET A 267 -22.88 -12.70 -5.36
C MET A 267 -22.29 -14.05 -5.76
N TYR A 268 -21.05 -14.05 -6.24
CA TYR A 268 -20.45 -15.26 -6.85
C TYR A 268 -19.34 -15.88 -5.99
N GLY A 269 -18.92 -15.16 -4.95
CA GLY A 269 -17.86 -15.57 -4.03
C GLY A 269 -16.46 -15.18 -4.51
N GLU A 270 -15.51 -15.28 -3.57
CA GLU A 270 -14.15 -14.78 -3.72
C GLU A 270 -13.38 -15.36 -4.91
N ASN A 271 -13.47 -16.68 -5.14
CA ASN A 271 -12.69 -17.33 -6.19
C ASN A 271 -13.02 -16.83 -7.60
N ARG A 272 -14.31 -16.52 -7.87
CA ARG A 272 -14.75 -16.01 -9.19
C ARG A 272 -14.28 -14.58 -9.48
N VAL A 273 -13.79 -13.87 -8.46
CA VAL A 273 -13.26 -12.52 -8.59
C VAL A 273 -11.74 -12.52 -8.55
N ILE A 274 -11.14 -13.26 -7.60
CA ILE A 274 -9.69 -13.22 -7.37
C ILE A 274 -8.92 -13.89 -8.51
N TYR A 275 -9.37 -15.05 -9.03
CA TYR A 275 -8.67 -15.70 -10.15
C TYR A 275 -8.58 -14.82 -11.41
N PRO A 276 -9.69 -14.27 -11.94
CA PRO A 276 -9.61 -13.38 -13.09
C PRO A 276 -8.77 -12.13 -12.81
N ALA A 277 -8.83 -11.61 -11.58
CA ALA A 277 -8.05 -10.43 -11.20
C ALA A 277 -6.53 -10.71 -11.22
N ILE A 278 -6.07 -11.89 -10.76
CA ILE A 278 -4.66 -12.29 -10.84
C ILE A 278 -4.23 -12.50 -12.30
N VAL A 279 -5.09 -13.11 -13.13
CA VAL A 279 -4.82 -13.28 -14.56
C VAL A 279 -4.71 -11.93 -15.27
N LEU A 280 -5.62 -10.97 -14.99
CA LEU A 280 -5.53 -9.61 -15.51
C LEU A 280 -4.25 -8.90 -15.05
N PHE A 281 -3.86 -9.07 -13.79
CA PHE A 281 -2.60 -8.50 -13.29
C PHE A 281 -1.40 -9.07 -14.05
N ALA A 282 -1.33 -10.39 -14.23
CA ALA A 282 -0.28 -11.05 -15.01
C ALA A 282 -0.29 -10.58 -16.48
N ALA A 283 -1.46 -10.47 -17.11
CA ALA A 283 -1.62 -9.95 -18.47
C ALA A 283 -1.13 -8.50 -18.59
N GLY A 284 -1.42 -7.66 -17.59
CA GLY A 284 -0.93 -6.28 -17.56
C GLY A 284 0.59 -6.18 -17.44
N LEU A 285 1.21 -7.04 -16.62
CA LEU A 285 2.67 -7.14 -16.52
C LEU A 285 3.29 -7.66 -17.84
N PHE A 286 2.62 -8.59 -18.52
CA PHE A 286 3.04 -9.06 -19.83
C PHE A 286 2.97 -7.94 -20.88
N LEU A 287 1.88 -7.18 -20.93
CA LEU A 287 1.77 -6.00 -21.81
C LEU A 287 2.86 -4.98 -21.50
N LEU A 288 3.16 -4.77 -20.21
CA LEU A 288 4.22 -3.85 -19.81
C LEU A 288 5.60 -4.32 -20.28
N SER A 289 5.86 -5.64 -20.28
CA SER A 289 7.12 -6.20 -20.79
C SER A 289 7.32 -6.00 -22.30
N LEU A 290 6.25 -5.78 -23.05
CA LEU A 290 6.24 -5.54 -24.47
C LEU A 290 6.09 -4.05 -24.83
N ALA A 291 6.01 -3.16 -23.83
CA ALA A 291 5.75 -1.75 -24.07
C ALA A 291 6.92 -1.08 -24.80
N ASP A 292 6.63 -0.54 -25.98
CA ASP A 292 7.55 0.22 -26.82
C ASP A 292 7.00 1.61 -27.19
N ASN A 293 5.73 1.88 -26.79
CA ASN A 293 5.06 3.12 -27.07
C ASN A 293 4.09 3.51 -25.93
N SER A 294 3.66 4.76 -25.89
CA SER A 294 2.80 5.31 -24.83
C SER A 294 1.45 4.59 -24.74
N PHE A 295 0.86 4.17 -25.86
CA PHE A 295 -0.43 3.48 -25.83
C PHE A 295 -0.34 2.14 -25.11
N LEU A 296 0.62 1.30 -25.48
CA LEU A 296 0.79 -0.02 -24.86
C LEU A 296 1.21 0.09 -23.38
N PHE A 297 2.05 1.09 -23.07
CA PHE A 297 2.46 1.41 -21.70
C PHE A 297 1.26 1.80 -20.81
N LEU A 298 0.37 2.68 -21.29
CA LEU A 298 -0.82 3.09 -20.56
C LEU A 298 -1.90 2.00 -20.52
N LEU A 299 -2.04 1.20 -21.58
CA LEU A 299 -2.93 0.05 -21.61
C LEU A 299 -2.50 -1.00 -20.56
N ALA A 300 -1.19 -1.24 -20.42
CA ALA A 300 -0.67 -2.08 -19.35
C ALA A 300 -1.07 -1.53 -17.97
N GLY A 301 -0.97 -0.22 -17.76
CA GLY A 301 -1.43 0.44 -16.53
C GLY A 301 -2.92 0.24 -16.26
N ALA A 302 -3.76 0.33 -17.30
CA ALA A 302 -5.20 0.07 -17.20
C ALA A 302 -5.50 -1.38 -16.76
N VAL A 303 -4.86 -2.34 -17.42
CA VAL A 303 -5.08 -3.78 -17.14
C VAL A 303 -4.53 -4.16 -15.77
N ILE A 304 -3.35 -3.62 -15.38
CA ILE A 304 -2.82 -3.78 -14.02
C ILE A 304 -3.78 -3.19 -12.99
N GLY A 305 -4.36 -2.02 -13.26
CA GLY A 305 -5.35 -1.37 -12.41
C GLY A 305 -6.59 -2.22 -12.17
N LEU A 306 -7.16 -2.81 -13.23
CA LEU A 306 -8.29 -3.75 -13.12
C LEU A 306 -7.94 -4.98 -12.27
N GLY A 307 -6.78 -5.59 -12.53
CA GLY A 307 -6.33 -6.79 -11.82
C GLY A 307 -5.94 -6.48 -10.38
N TYR A 308 -4.86 -5.75 -10.18
CA TYR A 308 -4.29 -5.52 -8.85
C TYR A 308 -5.20 -4.69 -7.93
N GLY A 309 -5.92 -3.71 -8.49
CA GLY A 309 -6.91 -2.94 -7.74
C GLY A 309 -8.05 -3.78 -7.17
N THR A 310 -8.32 -4.95 -7.77
CA THR A 310 -9.31 -5.92 -7.29
C THR A 310 -8.69 -6.92 -6.30
N ILE A 311 -7.45 -7.36 -6.53
CA ILE A 311 -6.75 -8.37 -5.72
C ILE A 311 -6.66 -7.95 -4.26
N VAL A 312 -6.10 -6.76 -3.99
CA VAL A 312 -5.77 -6.34 -2.62
C VAL A 312 -7.00 -6.28 -1.71
N PRO A 313 -8.08 -5.54 -2.05
CA PRO A 313 -9.26 -5.46 -1.18
C PRO A 313 -9.99 -6.80 -1.07
N SER A 314 -9.99 -7.61 -2.13
CA SER A 314 -10.63 -8.93 -2.10
C SER A 314 -9.90 -9.90 -1.19
N MET A 315 -8.57 -10.01 -1.29
CA MET A 315 -7.77 -10.87 -0.42
C MET A 315 -7.76 -10.39 1.03
N GLN A 316 -7.75 -9.07 1.27
CA GLN A 316 -7.90 -8.50 2.60
C GLN A 316 -9.25 -8.88 3.22
N THR A 317 -10.33 -8.81 2.44
CA THR A 317 -11.66 -9.21 2.89
C THR A 317 -11.70 -10.69 3.27
N VAL A 318 -11.06 -11.55 2.47
CA VAL A 318 -10.92 -12.99 2.79
C VAL A 318 -10.15 -13.21 4.08
N ALA A 319 -9.01 -12.50 4.28
CA ALA A 319 -8.22 -12.60 5.51
C ALA A 319 -9.03 -12.25 6.75
N ILE A 320 -9.84 -11.18 6.69
CA ILE A 320 -10.69 -10.73 7.78
C ILE A 320 -11.88 -11.68 8.00
N LYS A 321 -12.48 -12.19 6.92
CA LYS A 321 -13.64 -13.09 6.97
C LYS A 321 -13.29 -14.44 7.60
N ASN A 322 -12.09 -14.95 7.33
CA ASN A 322 -11.63 -16.24 7.87
C ASN A 322 -11.16 -16.16 9.32
N ALA A 323 -10.99 -14.97 9.86
CA ALA A 323 -10.57 -14.77 11.24
C ALA A 323 -11.75 -14.77 12.21
N ASP A 324 -11.46 -15.19 13.45
CA ASP A 324 -12.38 -15.03 14.57
C ASP A 324 -12.82 -13.54 14.67
N PRO A 325 -14.11 -13.23 14.88
CA PRO A 325 -14.60 -11.86 15.06
C PRO A 325 -13.79 -11.00 16.04
N ALA A 326 -13.31 -11.61 17.14
CA ALA A 326 -12.47 -10.93 18.14
C ALA A 326 -11.05 -10.62 17.64
N LYS A 327 -10.59 -11.27 16.55
CA LYS A 327 -9.23 -11.18 16.00
C LYS A 327 -9.14 -10.51 14.63
N ARG A 328 -10.21 -9.87 14.17
CA ARG A 328 -10.24 -9.20 12.85
C ARG A 328 -9.19 -8.12 12.69
N GLY A 329 -8.88 -7.39 13.76
CA GLY A 329 -7.77 -6.41 13.75
C GLY A 329 -6.42 -7.08 13.53
N LEU A 330 -6.17 -8.21 14.22
CA LEU A 330 -4.96 -9.00 14.07
C LEU A 330 -4.84 -9.61 12.67
N ALA A 331 -5.95 -10.07 12.08
CA ALA A 331 -5.99 -10.57 10.71
C ALA A 331 -5.62 -9.48 9.69
N THR A 332 -6.13 -8.26 9.88
CA THR A 332 -5.77 -7.10 9.05
C THR A 332 -4.28 -6.77 9.17
N SER A 333 -3.75 -6.79 10.39
CA SER A 333 -2.32 -6.58 10.64
C SER A 333 -1.45 -7.66 9.99
N THR A 334 -1.86 -8.94 10.11
CA THR A 334 -1.19 -10.08 9.47
C THR A 334 -1.14 -9.89 7.95
N PHE A 335 -2.27 -9.52 7.35
CA PHE A 335 -2.37 -9.28 5.92
C PHE A 335 -1.40 -8.19 5.45
N PHE A 336 -1.44 -7.01 6.08
CA PHE A 336 -0.57 -5.90 5.68
C PHE A 336 0.90 -6.14 6.00
N THR A 337 1.24 -6.88 7.05
CA THR A 337 2.63 -7.26 7.32
C THR A 337 3.19 -8.12 6.19
N MET A 338 2.46 -9.16 5.74
CA MET A 338 2.89 -9.99 4.62
C MET A 338 2.92 -9.22 3.31
N PHE A 339 1.94 -8.34 3.08
CA PHE A 339 1.83 -7.48 1.91
C PHE A 339 3.00 -6.49 1.81
N ASP A 340 3.27 -5.72 2.87
CA ASP A 340 4.37 -4.75 2.91
C ASP A 340 5.73 -5.43 2.86
N SER A 341 5.87 -6.62 3.48
CA SER A 341 7.08 -7.45 3.35
C SER A 341 7.29 -7.90 1.92
N GLY A 342 6.21 -8.28 1.22
CA GLY A 342 6.27 -8.61 -0.21
C GLY A 342 6.78 -7.45 -1.05
N ILE A 343 6.24 -6.24 -0.85
CA ILE A 343 6.71 -5.03 -1.55
C ILE A 343 8.17 -4.72 -1.20
N GLY A 344 8.53 -4.73 0.09
CA GLY A 344 9.87 -4.38 0.54
C GLY A 344 10.93 -5.35 0.01
N LEU A 345 10.73 -6.66 0.17
CA LEU A 345 11.63 -7.69 -0.35
C LEU A 345 11.66 -7.67 -1.88
N GLY A 346 10.50 -7.51 -2.50
CA GLY A 346 10.38 -7.44 -3.95
C GLY A 346 11.17 -6.27 -4.53
N SER A 347 11.03 -5.07 -3.98
CA SER A 347 11.77 -3.89 -4.45
C SER A 347 13.28 -4.12 -4.43
N TYR A 348 13.82 -4.74 -3.37
CA TYR A 348 15.24 -5.02 -3.27
C TYR A 348 15.71 -6.12 -4.25
N VAL A 349 15.03 -7.27 -4.23
CA VAL A 349 15.41 -8.43 -5.08
C VAL A 349 15.26 -8.07 -6.55
N LEU A 350 14.18 -7.40 -6.92
CA LEU A 350 13.93 -7.01 -8.32
C LEU A 350 14.89 -5.92 -8.80
N GLY A 351 15.39 -5.06 -7.90
CA GLY A 351 16.47 -4.14 -8.23
C GLY A 351 17.77 -4.85 -8.62
N ILE A 352 18.09 -5.97 -7.93
CA ILE A 352 19.23 -6.81 -8.31
C ILE A 352 18.96 -7.51 -9.65
N VAL A 353 17.76 -8.10 -9.82
CA VAL A 353 17.39 -8.79 -11.06
C VAL A 353 17.43 -7.83 -12.26
N ALA A 354 16.94 -6.58 -12.09
CA ALA A 354 16.91 -5.58 -13.16
C ALA A 354 18.30 -5.31 -13.76
N VAL A 355 19.36 -5.25 -12.92
CA VAL A 355 20.75 -5.08 -13.38
C VAL A 355 21.18 -6.13 -14.38
N TYR A 356 20.74 -7.38 -14.21
CA TYR A 356 21.14 -8.50 -15.08
C TYR A 356 20.21 -8.74 -16.26
N THR A 357 18.94 -8.38 -16.14
CA THR A 357 17.92 -8.75 -17.15
C THR A 357 17.42 -7.56 -17.97
N GLY A 358 17.56 -6.33 -17.45
CA GLY A 358 16.82 -5.17 -17.94
C GLY A 358 15.34 -5.22 -17.57
N PHE A 359 14.63 -4.10 -17.71
CA PHE A 359 13.25 -3.95 -17.20
C PHE A 359 12.21 -4.75 -18.00
N ALA A 360 12.33 -4.83 -19.33
CA ALA A 360 11.39 -5.60 -20.13
C ALA A 360 11.34 -7.09 -19.71
N LYS A 361 12.50 -7.72 -19.53
CA LYS A 361 12.59 -9.09 -19.06
C LYS A 361 12.22 -9.22 -17.59
N LEU A 362 12.51 -8.20 -16.76
CA LEU A 362 12.05 -8.15 -15.37
C LEU A 362 10.53 -8.29 -15.30
N TYR A 363 9.76 -7.50 -16.08
CA TYR A 363 8.30 -7.60 -16.10
C TYR A 363 7.81 -8.96 -16.59
N MET A 364 8.53 -9.61 -17.52
CA MET A 364 8.22 -10.98 -17.91
C MET A 364 8.42 -11.99 -16.75
N VAL A 365 9.48 -11.84 -15.95
CA VAL A 365 9.69 -12.64 -14.73
C VAL A 365 8.54 -12.40 -13.73
N LEU A 366 8.03 -11.18 -13.62
CA LEU A 366 6.92 -10.86 -12.73
C LEU A 366 5.59 -11.49 -13.16
N VAL A 367 5.41 -11.77 -14.45
CA VAL A 367 4.29 -12.61 -14.91
C VAL A 367 4.37 -13.99 -14.26
N LEU A 368 5.55 -14.62 -14.27
CA LEU A 368 5.74 -15.94 -13.64
C LEU A 368 5.50 -15.89 -12.12
N VAL A 369 5.98 -14.84 -11.44
CA VAL A 369 5.74 -14.64 -10.00
C VAL A 369 4.24 -14.49 -9.74
N SER A 370 3.50 -13.78 -10.60
CA SER A 370 2.05 -13.62 -10.48
C SER A 370 1.31 -14.95 -10.65
N LEU A 371 1.77 -15.80 -11.57
CA LEU A 371 1.23 -17.15 -11.75
C LEU A 371 1.56 -18.08 -10.57
N ILE A 372 2.73 -17.93 -9.95
CA ILE A 372 3.04 -18.59 -8.67
C ILE A 372 2.08 -18.11 -7.58
N GLY A 373 1.81 -16.80 -7.49
CA GLY A 373 0.82 -16.22 -6.58
C GLY A 373 -0.58 -16.81 -6.79
N LEU A 374 -0.99 -17.04 -8.05
CA LEU A 374 -2.24 -17.71 -8.39
C LEU A 374 -2.26 -19.16 -7.90
N GLY A 375 -1.18 -19.90 -8.13
CA GLY A 375 -1.03 -21.27 -7.63
C GLY A 375 -1.05 -21.35 -6.09
N LEU A 376 -0.38 -20.43 -5.41
CA LEU A 376 -0.41 -20.33 -3.95
C LEU A 376 -1.80 -20.03 -3.43
N TYR A 377 -2.51 -19.08 -4.06
CA TYR A 377 -3.90 -18.80 -3.71
C TYR A 377 -4.80 -20.04 -3.87
N TYR A 378 -4.65 -20.77 -4.98
CA TYR A 378 -5.40 -22.01 -5.21
C TYR A 378 -5.13 -23.06 -4.13
N ILE A 379 -3.88 -23.36 -3.83
CA ILE A 379 -3.48 -24.43 -2.89
C ILE A 379 -3.84 -24.07 -1.46
N LEU A 380 -3.56 -22.83 -1.04
CA LEU A 380 -3.67 -22.44 0.35
C LEU A 380 -5.11 -22.06 0.75
N HIS A 381 -5.92 -21.57 -0.20
CA HIS A 381 -7.28 -21.07 0.09
C HIS A 381 -8.34 -21.56 -0.91
N GLY A 382 -8.16 -21.33 -2.20
CA GLY A 382 -9.19 -21.46 -3.21
C GLY A 382 -9.79 -22.86 -3.34
N LYS A 383 -8.97 -23.92 -3.24
CA LYS A 383 -9.40 -25.30 -3.25
C LYS A 383 -10.30 -25.66 -2.06
N LYS A 384 -9.97 -25.16 -0.87
CA LYS A 384 -10.75 -25.42 0.35
C LYS A 384 -12.12 -24.78 0.30
N THR A 385 -12.21 -23.56 -0.22
CA THR A 385 -13.48 -22.85 -0.38
C THR A 385 -14.38 -23.49 -1.45
N ALA A 386 -13.80 -24.06 -2.51
CA ALA A 386 -14.54 -24.79 -3.51
C ALA A 386 -15.16 -26.08 -2.93
N ALA A 387 -14.37 -26.89 -2.24
CA ALA A 387 -14.83 -28.12 -1.58
C ALA A 387 -15.94 -27.88 -0.56
N ALA A 388 -15.79 -26.86 0.31
CA ALA A 388 -16.81 -26.51 1.30
C ALA A 388 -18.15 -26.07 0.67
N LYS A 389 -18.13 -25.50 -0.53
CA LYS A 389 -19.37 -25.16 -1.27
C LYS A 389 -20.03 -26.37 -1.90
N GLU A 390 -19.26 -27.31 -2.43
CA GLU A 390 -19.76 -28.56 -2.99
C GLU A 390 -20.42 -29.42 -1.90
N ASP A 391 -19.80 -29.51 -0.72
CA ASP A 391 -20.36 -30.24 0.43
C ASP A 391 -21.71 -29.65 0.89
N MET A 392 -21.81 -28.33 1.03
CA MET A 392 -23.07 -27.64 1.39
C MET A 392 -24.16 -27.85 0.32
N GLN A 393 -23.80 -27.87 -0.95
CA GLN A 393 -24.75 -28.03 -2.05
C GLN A 393 -25.25 -29.47 -2.15
N SER A 394 -24.40 -30.45 -1.81
CA SER A 394 -24.77 -31.86 -1.70
C SER A 394 -25.71 -32.11 -0.52
N GLU A 395 -25.48 -31.50 0.65
CA GLU A 395 -26.36 -31.60 1.83
C GLU A 395 -27.77 -31.01 1.56
N VAL A 396 -27.83 -29.85 0.88
CA VAL A 396 -29.14 -29.25 0.48
C VAL A 396 -29.88 -30.12 -0.50
N ASN A 397 -29.21 -30.75 -1.49
CA ASN A 397 -29.84 -31.63 -2.46
C ASN A 397 -30.29 -32.98 -1.87
N ILE A 398 -29.70 -33.42 -0.77
CA ILE A 398 -30.11 -34.64 -0.03
C ILE A 398 -31.29 -34.35 0.89
N SER A 399 -31.46 -33.08 1.31
CA SER A 399 -32.56 -32.67 2.20
C SER A 399 -33.84 -32.21 1.46
N MET A 400 -33.85 -32.15 0.14
CA MET A 400 -34.98 -31.91 -0.74
C MET A 400 -35.49 -33.24 -1.32
#